data_a676cc609db471fb6eb542fb038b7520
#
_entry.id   a676cc609db471fb6eb542fb038b7520
#
_cell.length_a   1.000
_cell.length_b   1.000
_cell.length_c   1.000
_cell.angle_alpha   90.00
_cell.angle_beta   90.00
_cell.angle_gamma   90.00
#
_symmetry.space_group_name_H-M   'P 1'
#
loop_
_entity.id
_entity.type
_entity.pdbx_description
1 polymer ?
#
loop_
_entity_poly.entity_id
_entity_poly.type
_entity_poly.pdbx_seq_one_letter_code
_entity_poly.pdbx_strand_id
1 'polypeptide(L)'
;MKNLKLYIVSIVLLFSYFMSLAQGPRGAMDKKQEKSAIASALSGFEFRSIGPAFMSGRISDIAIDPRNENIWYVAVASGGAWKTENSGTTWHPLTDSQPFFATGCVTIDPNNSASIWLGTGENVGGRHIGIGHGIYHSMDSGKSWKDMGLKKSEHISKIIVHPDNSDIIWVASQGPLWSSGGERGLYKSVDGGKTWKNTLEINEWTGVTDLVIDPTNPNILYAASWQKHRNVAALIGGGPGTALYKSVDGGESWSKINKGLPKSNLGKIGLAISPMEPTVLYAAIELDHRKGAVYRSSNSGGSWSKMSDTVSGGTGPHYYQELVASPHKFDMIYLMNVRVLVSEDGGKTFYTMTESQKHSDNHSLTFKAN
;
A
#
# COMPACT_ATOMS: atom_id res chain seq x y z
N MET A 1 -11.95 64.49 -50.82
CA MET A 1 -11.06 63.53 -50.08
C MET A 1 -11.61 63.03 -48.79
N LYS A 2 -12.57 63.69 -48.10
CA LYS A 2 -13.17 63.18 -46.83
C LYS A 2 -14.09 61.98 -47.02
N ASN A 3 -14.85 61.91 -48.10
CA ASN A 3 -15.82 60.85 -48.37
C ASN A 3 -15.17 59.51 -48.76
N LEU A 4 -13.96 59.53 -49.41
CA LEU A 4 -13.28 58.33 -49.81
C LEU A 4 -12.72 57.53 -48.64
N LYS A 5 -12.26 58.20 -47.56
CA LYS A 5 -11.80 57.54 -46.34
C LYS A 5 -12.94 56.85 -45.58
N LEU A 6 -14.15 57.40 -45.62
CA LEU A 6 -15.32 56.81 -44.95
C LEU A 6 -15.74 55.51 -45.62
N TYR A 7 -15.72 55.47 -46.96
CA TYR A 7 -16.06 54.27 -47.76
C TYR A 7 -15.02 53.13 -47.54
N ILE A 8 -13.73 53.46 -47.45
CA ILE A 8 -12.69 52.45 -47.21
C ILE A 8 -12.82 51.85 -45.81
N VAL A 9 -13.10 52.64 -44.78
CA VAL A 9 -13.34 52.17 -43.40
C VAL A 9 -14.60 51.28 -43.31
N SER A 10 -15.66 51.63 -44.02
CA SER A 10 -16.92 50.83 -44.06
C SER A 10 -16.70 49.51 -44.81
N ILE A 11 -15.90 49.46 -45.88
CA ILE A 11 -15.60 48.22 -46.61
C ILE A 11 -14.70 47.31 -45.77
N VAL A 12 -13.74 47.86 -45.06
CA VAL A 12 -12.87 47.07 -44.15
C VAL A 12 -13.66 46.50 -42.98
N LEU A 13 -14.60 47.24 -42.40
CA LEU A 13 -15.48 46.75 -41.35
C LEU A 13 -16.48 45.70 -41.84
N LEU A 14 -17.01 45.83 -43.04
CA LEU A 14 -17.87 44.80 -43.66
C LEU A 14 -17.05 43.53 -44.00
N PHE A 15 -15.84 43.64 -44.44
CA PHE A 15 -14.98 42.47 -44.74
C PHE A 15 -14.58 41.74 -43.46
N SER A 16 -14.33 42.47 -42.35
CA SER A 16 -14.06 41.83 -41.04
C SER A 16 -15.31 41.17 -40.45
N TYR A 17 -16.52 41.72 -40.70
CA TYR A 17 -17.76 41.11 -40.28
C TYR A 17 -18.10 39.83 -41.08
N PHE A 18 -17.85 39.82 -42.41
CA PHE A 18 -18.03 38.64 -43.22
C PHE A 18 -17.00 37.54 -42.94
N MET A 19 -15.77 37.89 -42.58
CA MET A 19 -14.78 36.93 -42.12
C MET A 19 -15.14 36.29 -40.76
N SER A 20 -15.86 37.01 -39.89
CA SER A 20 -16.37 36.53 -38.62
C SER A 20 -17.57 35.56 -38.76
N LEU A 21 -18.38 35.74 -39.81
CA LEU A 21 -19.54 34.88 -40.11
C LEU A 21 -19.17 33.62 -40.90
N ALA A 22 -17.97 33.57 -41.51
CA ALA A 22 -17.47 32.40 -42.23
C ALA A 22 -16.82 31.36 -41.27
N GLN A 23 -16.68 31.67 -39.98
CA GLN A 23 -16.35 30.67 -38.98
C GLN A 23 -17.66 30.03 -38.45
N GLY A 24 -18.18 29.07 -39.21
CA GLY A 24 -19.16 28.12 -38.70
C GLY A 24 -18.65 27.48 -37.43
N PRO A 25 -19.54 26.91 -36.56
CA PRO A 25 -19.08 26.26 -35.34
C PRO A 25 -18.02 25.25 -35.74
N ARG A 26 -16.76 25.50 -35.35
CA ARG A 26 -15.71 24.51 -35.41
C ARG A 26 -16.26 23.36 -34.55
N GLY A 27 -16.81 22.35 -35.22
CA GLY A 27 -17.11 21.09 -34.58
C GLY A 27 -15.86 20.73 -33.78
N ALA A 28 -16.07 20.29 -32.54
CA ALA A 28 -15.01 19.72 -31.75
C ALA A 28 -14.30 18.71 -32.67
N MET A 29 -13.14 19.07 -33.23
CA MET A 29 -12.24 18.10 -33.80
C MET A 29 -11.95 17.19 -32.65
N ASP A 30 -12.46 15.96 -32.70
CA ASP A 30 -11.92 14.87 -31.95
C ASP A 30 -10.42 15.03 -31.99
N LYS A 31 -9.81 15.35 -30.86
CA LYS A 31 -8.37 15.25 -30.69
C LYS A 31 -8.09 13.77 -30.81
N LYS A 32 -7.97 13.27 -32.05
CA LYS A 32 -7.30 12.02 -32.33
C LYS A 32 -5.96 12.15 -31.62
N GLN A 33 -5.81 11.51 -30.50
CA GLN A 33 -4.60 11.54 -29.73
C GLN A 33 -3.50 11.09 -30.68
N GLU A 34 -2.64 12.00 -31.13
CA GLU A 34 -1.51 11.64 -31.97
C GLU A 34 -0.72 10.59 -31.21
N LYS A 35 -0.77 9.36 -31.71
CA LYS A 35 0.08 8.30 -31.18
C LYS A 35 1.51 8.81 -31.26
N SER A 36 2.24 8.78 -30.16
CA SER A 36 3.64 9.18 -30.16
C SER A 36 4.37 8.44 -31.28
N ALA A 37 5.39 9.06 -31.88
CA ALA A 37 6.18 8.44 -32.94
C ALA A 37 6.69 7.03 -32.53
N ILE A 38 7.02 6.86 -31.27
CA ILE A 38 7.39 5.56 -30.65
C ILE A 38 6.22 4.58 -30.69
N ALA A 39 5.02 4.99 -30.26
CA ALA A 39 3.85 4.12 -30.29
C ALA A 39 3.44 3.72 -31.71
N SER A 40 3.64 4.60 -32.68
CA SER A 40 3.42 4.30 -34.11
C SER A 40 4.49 3.33 -34.64
N ALA A 41 5.77 3.56 -34.32
CA ALA A 41 6.86 2.66 -34.71
C ALA A 41 6.74 1.26 -34.13
N LEU A 42 6.17 1.14 -32.90
CA LEU A 42 5.99 -0.13 -32.21
C LEU A 42 4.64 -0.80 -32.54
N SER A 43 3.77 -0.20 -33.34
CA SER A 43 2.42 -0.73 -33.61
C SER A 43 2.37 -2.08 -34.34
N GLY A 44 3.48 -2.51 -34.95
CA GLY A 44 3.60 -3.81 -35.60
C GLY A 44 4.10 -4.93 -34.64
N PHE A 45 4.43 -4.61 -33.40
CA PHE A 45 4.83 -5.60 -32.41
C PHE A 45 3.63 -6.01 -31.57
N GLU A 46 3.33 -7.29 -31.57
CA GLU A 46 2.30 -7.88 -30.71
C GLU A 46 2.97 -8.72 -29.63
N PHE A 47 2.56 -8.52 -28.40
CA PHE A 47 2.97 -9.41 -27.31
C PHE A 47 2.12 -10.66 -27.36
N ARG A 48 2.76 -11.83 -27.35
CA ARG A 48 2.09 -13.11 -27.14
C ARG A 48 2.36 -13.61 -25.72
N SER A 49 1.35 -14.17 -25.10
CA SER A 49 1.56 -14.90 -23.86
C SER A 49 2.44 -16.12 -24.13
N ILE A 50 3.52 -16.26 -23.37
CA ILE A 50 4.38 -17.44 -23.41
C ILE A 50 4.09 -18.42 -22.26
N GLY A 51 2.93 -18.24 -21.61
CA GLY A 51 2.49 -19.01 -20.47
C GLY A 51 2.97 -18.44 -19.14
N PRO A 52 2.49 -19.00 -18.01
CA PRO A 52 2.95 -18.59 -16.70
C PRO A 52 4.43 -18.93 -16.54
N ALA A 53 5.21 -18.01 -15.95
CA ALA A 53 6.54 -18.32 -15.50
C ALA A 53 6.47 -19.32 -14.34
N PHE A 54 7.44 -20.20 -14.24
CA PHE A 54 7.50 -21.18 -13.14
C PHE A 54 7.67 -20.49 -11.78
N MET A 55 8.34 -19.33 -11.77
CA MET A 55 8.47 -18.46 -10.60
C MET A 55 8.35 -17.01 -11.05
N SER A 56 7.48 -16.24 -10.43
CA SER A 56 7.32 -14.82 -10.72
C SER A 56 6.80 -14.08 -9.50
N GLY A 57 7.67 -13.30 -8.88
CA GLY A 57 7.33 -12.44 -7.76
C GLY A 57 7.04 -13.19 -6.46
N ARG A 58 6.60 -12.44 -5.48
CA ARG A 58 6.21 -12.90 -4.14
C ARG A 58 4.79 -12.47 -3.84
N ILE A 59 4.11 -13.22 -3.02
CA ILE A 59 2.79 -12.82 -2.50
C ILE A 59 3.03 -11.71 -1.46
N SER A 60 2.64 -10.50 -1.79
CA SER A 60 2.78 -9.35 -0.88
C SER A 60 1.62 -9.23 0.10
N ASP A 61 0.39 -9.60 -0.33
CA ASP A 61 -0.77 -9.56 0.54
C ASP A 61 -1.88 -10.48 0.05
N ILE A 62 -2.77 -10.90 0.98
CA ILE A 62 -3.91 -11.77 0.73
C ILE A 62 -5.12 -11.23 1.48
N ALA A 63 -6.22 -11.01 0.78
CA ALA A 63 -7.52 -10.68 1.36
C ALA A 63 -8.54 -11.78 1.06
N ILE A 64 -9.22 -12.27 2.10
CA ILE A 64 -10.30 -13.25 2.00
C ILE A 64 -11.63 -12.52 2.22
N ASP A 65 -12.61 -12.77 1.35
CA ASP A 65 -13.94 -12.17 1.52
C ASP A 65 -14.62 -12.73 2.77
N PRO A 66 -14.93 -11.90 3.78
CA PRO A 66 -15.54 -12.38 5.03
C PRO A 66 -16.97 -12.92 4.84
N ARG A 67 -17.63 -12.63 3.72
CA ARG A 67 -18.97 -13.10 3.39
C ARG A 67 -18.95 -14.38 2.55
N ASN A 68 -17.82 -14.67 1.89
CA ASN A 68 -17.62 -15.90 1.11
C ASN A 68 -16.14 -16.30 1.13
N GLU A 69 -15.76 -17.13 2.07
CA GLU A 69 -14.39 -17.59 2.28
C GLU A 69 -13.78 -18.40 1.11
N ASN A 70 -14.52 -18.65 0.03
CA ASN A 70 -13.98 -19.21 -1.20
C ASN A 70 -13.39 -18.14 -2.12
N ILE A 71 -13.71 -16.85 -1.89
CA ILE A 71 -13.23 -15.72 -2.68
C ILE A 71 -12.02 -15.10 -2.01
N TRP A 72 -10.88 -15.14 -2.70
CA TRP A 72 -9.65 -14.50 -2.24
C TRP A 72 -9.11 -13.58 -3.32
N TYR A 73 -8.48 -12.51 -2.86
CA TYR A 73 -7.68 -11.61 -3.68
C TYR A 73 -6.24 -11.67 -3.22
N VAL A 74 -5.30 -11.73 -4.16
CA VAL A 74 -3.87 -11.83 -3.88
C VAL A 74 -3.15 -10.70 -4.61
N ALA A 75 -2.39 -9.91 -3.87
CA ALA A 75 -1.46 -8.94 -4.41
C ALA A 75 -0.11 -9.61 -4.60
N VAL A 76 0.41 -9.58 -5.84
CA VAL A 76 1.70 -10.18 -6.20
C VAL A 76 2.68 -9.07 -6.50
N ALA A 77 3.76 -8.98 -5.73
CA ALA A 77 4.74 -7.91 -5.77
C ALA A 77 5.30 -7.59 -7.17
N SER A 78 5.38 -8.61 -8.03
CA SER A 78 5.83 -8.47 -9.43
C SER A 78 4.92 -9.28 -10.36
N GLY A 79 3.59 -9.17 -10.19
CA GLY A 79 2.64 -9.97 -10.97
C GLY A 79 1.19 -9.49 -10.88
N GLY A 80 0.98 -8.24 -10.44
CA GLY A 80 -0.34 -7.63 -10.34
C GLY A 80 -1.23 -8.25 -9.26
N ALA A 81 -2.54 -8.17 -9.46
CA ALA A 81 -3.53 -8.75 -8.56
C ALA A 81 -4.27 -9.91 -9.21
N TRP A 82 -4.60 -10.91 -8.41
CA TRP A 82 -5.27 -12.13 -8.83
C TRP A 82 -6.45 -12.44 -7.93
N LYS A 83 -7.46 -13.13 -8.49
CA LYS A 83 -8.65 -13.56 -7.76
C LYS A 83 -8.87 -15.07 -7.93
N THR A 84 -9.26 -15.72 -6.84
CA THR A 84 -9.88 -17.05 -6.87
C THR A 84 -11.31 -16.98 -6.35
N GLU A 85 -12.18 -17.86 -6.84
CA GLU A 85 -13.58 -18.02 -6.38
C GLU A 85 -13.84 -19.43 -5.83
N ASN A 86 -12.77 -20.21 -5.68
CA ASN A 86 -12.84 -21.61 -5.26
C ASN A 86 -11.65 -22.00 -4.35
N SER A 87 -11.34 -21.11 -3.39
CA SER A 87 -10.31 -21.34 -2.37
C SER A 87 -8.93 -21.68 -2.94
N GLY A 88 -8.53 -21.02 -4.04
CA GLY A 88 -7.21 -21.18 -4.63
C GLY A 88 -7.07 -22.31 -5.66
N THR A 89 -8.14 -22.99 -6.03
CA THR A 89 -8.08 -24.05 -7.03
C THR A 89 -7.81 -23.50 -8.44
N THR A 90 -8.44 -22.36 -8.79
CA THR A 90 -8.18 -21.63 -10.03
C THR A 90 -8.00 -20.15 -9.74
N TRP A 91 -7.23 -19.47 -10.59
CA TRP A 91 -6.88 -18.07 -10.43
C TRP A 91 -7.11 -17.28 -11.72
N HIS A 92 -7.62 -16.06 -11.59
CA HIS A 92 -7.86 -15.14 -12.68
C HIS A 92 -7.07 -13.84 -12.45
N PRO A 93 -6.28 -13.37 -13.42
CA PRO A 93 -5.60 -12.08 -13.32
C PRO A 93 -6.61 -10.94 -13.39
N LEU A 94 -6.38 -9.90 -12.62
CA LEU A 94 -7.29 -8.74 -12.53
C LEU A 94 -6.67 -7.47 -13.11
N THR A 95 -5.36 -7.42 -13.29
CA THR A 95 -4.63 -6.18 -13.56
C THR A 95 -3.77 -6.21 -14.81
N ASP A 96 -3.93 -7.20 -15.70
CA ASP A 96 -3.11 -7.34 -16.92
C ASP A 96 -3.25 -6.15 -17.88
N SER A 97 -4.39 -5.46 -17.87
CA SER A 97 -4.63 -4.25 -18.67
C SER A 97 -4.24 -2.94 -17.97
N GLN A 98 -3.75 -3.01 -16.73
CA GLN A 98 -3.42 -1.84 -15.94
C GLN A 98 -1.99 -1.34 -16.22
N PRO A 99 -1.70 -0.04 -16.00
CA PRO A 99 -0.37 0.52 -16.25
C PRO A 99 0.66 0.19 -15.15
N PHE A 100 0.37 -0.72 -14.26
CA PHE A 100 1.25 -1.18 -13.17
C PHE A 100 1.23 -2.71 -13.10
N PHE A 101 2.28 -3.28 -12.53
CA PHE A 101 2.32 -4.72 -12.22
C PHE A 101 2.85 -5.00 -10.81
N ALA A 102 3.49 -4.02 -10.15
CA ALA A 102 3.97 -4.15 -8.79
C ALA A 102 2.86 -3.77 -7.81
N THR A 103 2.50 -4.69 -6.89
CA THR A 103 1.45 -4.48 -5.89
C THR A 103 1.99 -4.74 -4.48
N GLY A 104 1.57 -3.93 -3.52
CA GLY A 104 2.02 -3.98 -2.12
C GLY A 104 0.98 -4.55 -1.17
N CYS A 105 -0.29 -4.19 -1.34
CA CYS A 105 -1.38 -4.67 -0.49
C CYS A 105 -2.72 -4.71 -1.24
N VAL A 106 -3.64 -5.52 -0.74
CA VAL A 106 -5.03 -5.63 -1.24
C VAL A 106 -5.99 -5.65 -0.06
N THR A 107 -7.09 -4.90 -0.15
CA THR A 107 -8.11 -4.82 0.91
C THR A 107 -9.50 -4.92 0.31
N ILE A 108 -10.32 -5.79 0.86
CA ILE A 108 -11.76 -5.85 0.59
C ILE A 108 -12.44 -4.87 1.54
N ASP A 109 -13.34 -4.06 1.02
CA ASP A 109 -14.18 -3.20 1.83
C ASP A 109 -15.11 -4.06 2.71
N PRO A 110 -15.04 -3.97 4.04
CA PRO A 110 -15.88 -4.78 4.92
C PRO A 110 -17.38 -4.51 4.74
N ASN A 111 -17.73 -3.35 4.19
CA ASN A 111 -19.12 -2.96 3.94
C ASN A 111 -19.64 -3.45 2.58
N ASN A 112 -18.74 -3.72 1.61
CA ASN A 112 -19.09 -4.11 0.24
C ASN A 112 -18.04 -5.04 -0.37
N SER A 113 -18.30 -6.34 -0.46
CA SER A 113 -17.38 -7.34 -1.04
C SER A 113 -17.03 -7.10 -2.53
N ALA A 114 -17.76 -6.28 -3.26
CA ALA A 114 -17.41 -5.91 -4.63
C ALA A 114 -16.42 -4.75 -4.69
N SER A 115 -16.22 -4.05 -3.57
CA SER A 115 -15.31 -2.91 -3.44
C SER A 115 -13.94 -3.38 -2.99
N ILE A 116 -12.94 -3.28 -3.88
CA ILE A 116 -11.57 -3.76 -3.66
C ILE A 116 -10.60 -2.59 -3.80
N TRP A 117 -9.75 -2.41 -2.82
CA TRP A 117 -8.67 -1.43 -2.81
C TRP A 117 -7.33 -2.13 -3.04
N LEU A 118 -6.52 -1.56 -3.90
CA LEU A 118 -5.20 -2.07 -4.25
C LEU A 118 -4.14 -0.97 -4.09
N GLY A 119 -3.17 -1.21 -3.24
CA GLY A 119 -1.97 -0.39 -3.11
C GLY A 119 -0.86 -0.94 -4.00
N THR A 120 -0.26 -0.06 -4.82
CA THR A 120 0.81 -0.45 -5.74
C THR A 120 2.20 -0.21 -5.17
N GLY A 121 3.20 -0.91 -5.74
CA GLY A 121 4.59 -0.91 -5.28
C GLY A 121 4.83 -1.86 -4.11
N GLU A 122 5.97 -2.54 -4.14
CA GLU A 122 6.29 -3.53 -3.10
C GLU A 122 6.55 -2.87 -1.74
N ASN A 123 6.09 -3.51 -0.67
CA ASN A 123 6.18 -2.99 0.70
C ASN A 123 7.45 -3.43 1.47
N VAL A 124 8.49 -3.81 0.78
CA VAL A 124 9.77 -4.26 1.35
C VAL A 124 10.94 -3.32 1.02
N GLY A 125 12.10 -3.53 1.60
CA GLY A 125 13.32 -2.74 1.38
C GLY A 125 14.36 -3.46 0.54
N GLY A 126 14.02 -3.96 -0.64
CA GLY A 126 14.94 -4.67 -1.55
C GLY A 126 15.64 -3.77 -2.57
N ARG A 127 16.60 -4.34 -3.34
CA ARG A 127 17.20 -3.64 -4.49
C ARG A 127 16.33 -3.65 -5.74
N HIS A 128 15.53 -4.67 -5.89
CA HIS A 128 14.70 -4.94 -7.08
C HIS A 128 13.21 -4.82 -6.77
N ILE A 129 12.87 -3.95 -5.81
CA ILE A 129 11.48 -3.73 -5.49
C ILE A 129 10.79 -2.97 -6.62
N GLY A 130 9.64 -3.48 -7.03
CA GLY A 130 8.81 -2.83 -8.04
C GLY A 130 8.21 -1.53 -7.53
N ILE A 131 8.32 -0.49 -8.35
CA ILE A 131 7.75 0.83 -8.09
C ILE A 131 6.28 0.81 -8.47
N GLY A 132 5.43 1.36 -7.59
CA GLY A 132 4.00 1.53 -7.81
C GLY A 132 3.65 2.93 -8.29
N HIS A 133 2.36 3.10 -8.59
CA HIS A 133 1.77 4.33 -9.11
C HIS A 133 0.55 4.78 -8.31
N GLY A 134 0.62 4.62 -6.97
CA GLY A 134 -0.45 5.02 -6.06
C GLY A 134 -1.47 3.93 -5.77
N ILE A 135 -2.72 4.33 -5.65
CA ILE A 135 -3.82 3.50 -5.19
C ILE A 135 -4.84 3.32 -6.32
N TYR A 136 -5.40 2.13 -6.40
CA TYR A 136 -6.48 1.80 -7.33
C TYR A 136 -7.67 1.21 -6.58
N HIS A 137 -8.87 1.51 -7.07
CA HIS A 137 -10.13 1.04 -6.51
C HIS A 137 -10.99 0.38 -7.57
N SER A 138 -11.53 -0.77 -7.27
CA SER A 138 -12.54 -1.47 -8.06
C SER A 138 -13.86 -1.53 -7.30
N MET A 139 -14.97 -1.29 -7.98
CA MET A 139 -16.32 -1.42 -7.46
C MET A 139 -17.07 -2.65 -8.01
N ASP A 140 -16.38 -3.48 -8.79
CA ASP A 140 -16.94 -4.58 -9.55
C ASP A 140 -16.14 -5.89 -9.38
N SER A 141 -15.59 -6.07 -8.18
CA SER A 141 -14.79 -7.26 -7.80
C SER A 141 -13.53 -7.45 -8.62
N GLY A 142 -12.87 -6.36 -9.02
CA GLY A 142 -11.60 -6.36 -9.74
C GLY A 142 -11.72 -6.41 -11.26
N LYS A 143 -12.91 -6.30 -11.85
CA LYS A 143 -13.09 -6.28 -13.32
C LYS A 143 -12.63 -4.97 -13.93
N SER A 144 -12.85 -3.86 -13.26
CA SER A 144 -12.33 -2.55 -13.66
C SER A 144 -11.70 -1.82 -12.48
N TRP A 145 -10.72 -0.94 -12.77
CA TRP A 145 -9.94 -0.23 -11.77
C TRP A 145 -9.90 1.26 -12.06
N LYS A 146 -10.11 2.05 -11.03
CA LYS A 146 -10.01 3.50 -11.05
C LYS A 146 -8.78 3.95 -10.26
N ASP A 147 -7.98 4.83 -10.84
CA ASP A 147 -6.89 5.53 -10.17
C ASP A 147 -7.45 6.48 -9.10
N MET A 148 -6.98 6.32 -7.86
CA MET A 148 -7.43 7.07 -6.69
C MET A 148 -6.33 8.01 -6.15
N GLY A 149 -5.24 8.21 -6.89
CA GLY A 149 -4.18 9.15 -6.54
C GLY A 149 -3.02 8.55 -5.76
N LEU A 150 -2.32 9.39 -5.00
CA LEU A 150 -1.07 9.09 -4.30
C LEU A 150 0.02 8.50 -5.22
N LYS A 151 0.16 9.07 -6.42
CA LYS A 151 1.06 8.55 -7.47
C LYS A 151 2.54 8.64 -7.14
N LYS A 152 2.91 9.55 -6.24
CA LYS A 152 4.29 9.76 -5.79
C LYS A 152 4.62 8.95 -4.53
N SER A 153 3.73 8.04 -4.11
CA SER A 153 3.97 7.15 -2.97
C SER A 153 5.02 6.09 -3.26
N GLU A 154 5.10 5.62 -4.49
CA GLU A 154 5.92 4.52 -4.98
C GLU A 154 5.67 3.18 -4.28
N HIS A 155 5.36 3.17 -2.99
CA HIS A 155 5.16 1.95 -2.18
C HIS A 155 4.05 2.17 -1.16
N ILE A 156 2.91 1.53 -1.40
CA ILE A 156 1.78 1.47 -0.46
C ILE A 156 1.86 0.15 0.31
N SER A 157 1.99 0.23 1.63
CA SER A 157 2.17 -0.94 2.49
C SER A 157 0.88 -1.46 3.10
N LYS A 158 -0.10 -0.59 3.35
CA LYS A 158 -1.37 -0.99 3.98
C LYS A 158 -2.50 -0.05 3.58
N ILE A 159 -3.68 -0.62 3.37
CA ILE A 159 -4.94 0.12 3.23
C ILE A 159 -5.93 -0.46 4.24
N ILE A 160 -6.61 0.40 4.99
CA ILE A 160 -7.70 0.02 5.89
C ILE A 160 -8.92 0.84 5.50
N VAL A 161 -10.04 0.17 5.29
CA VAL A 161 -11.37 0.78 5.15
C VAL A 161 -12.07 0.69 6.50
N HIS A 162 -12.74 1.76 6.90
CA HIS A 162 -13.47 1.79 8.16
C HIS A 162 -14.56 0.70 8.19
N PRO A 163 -14.70 -0.05 9.30
CA PRO A 163 -15.60 -1.20 9.36
C PRO A 163 -17.07 -0.89 9.10
N ASP A 164 -17.52 0.35 9.38
CA ASP A 164 -18.92 0.77 9.26
C ASP A 164 -19.14 1.90 8.24
N ASN A 165 -18.08 2.37 7.55
CA ASN A 165 -18.21 3.50 6.61
C ASN A 165 -17.15 3.43 5.49
N SER A 166 -17.55 3.04 4.30
CA SER A 166 -16.68 2.92 3.12
C SER A 166 -16.05 4.25 2.64
N ASP A 167 -16.57 5.40 3.08
CA ASP A 167 -16.00 6.71 2.74
C ASP A 167 -14.73 7.02 3.55
N ILE A 168 -14.52 6.35 4.68
CA ILE A 168 -13.34 6.56 5.54
C ILE A 168 -12.30 5.49 5.26
N ILE A 169 -11.11 5.94 4.80
CA ILE A 169 -10.03 5.06 4.39
C ILE A 169 -8.71 5.61 4.90
N TRP A 170 -7.86 4.74 5.39
CA TRP A 170 -6.48 5.05 5.78
C TRP A 170 -5.49 4.29 4.90
N VAL A 171 -4.42 4.98 4.53
CA VAL A 171 -3.38 4.47 3.65
C VAL A 171 -2.01 4.73 4.22
N ALA A 172 -1.27 3.66 4.46
CA ALA A 172 0.13 3.72 4.87
C ALA A 172 1.03 3.78 3.62
N SER A 173 1.70 4.90 3.43
CA SER A 173 2.62 5.14 2.33
C SER A 173 4.06 5.19 2.82
N GLN A 174 4.90 4.32 2.28
CA GLN A 174 6.32 4.31 2.58
C GLN A 174 7.10 5.39 1.83
N GLY A 175 6.59 5.85 0.69
CA GLY A 175 7.25 6.80 -0.19
C GLY A 175 8.43 6.21 -0.97
N PRO A 176 9.10 7.02 -1.80
CA PRO A 176 10.23 6.59 -2.63
C PRO A 176 11.37 5.96 -1.84
N LEU A 177 11.97 4.89 -2.38
CA LEU A 177 13.13 4.26 -1.76
C LEU A 177 14.45 4.98 -2.11
N TRP A 178 14.54 5.52 -3.35
CA TRP A 178 15.77 6.06 -3.93
C TRP A 178 15.89 7.57 -3.84
N SER A 179 14.85 8.28 -3.43
CA SER A 179 14.83 9.74 -3.28
C SER A 179 14.13 10.17 -2.00
N SER A 180 14.34 11.40 -1.59
CA SER A 180 13.57 12.04 -0.52
C SER A 180 12.21 12.51 -1.01
N GLY A 181 11.34 12.91 -0.09
CA GLY A 181 10.01 13.46 -0.40
C GLY A 181 9.03 12.44 -0.96
N GLY A 182 8.28 12.83 -1.96
CA GLY A 182 7.15 12.06 -2.46
C GLY A 182 5.95 12.10 -1.51
N GLU A 183 5.01 11.20 -1.70
CA GLU A 183 3.84 11.07 -0.82
C GLU A 183 4.12 10.02 0.26
N ARG A 184 4.79 10.45 1.35
CA ARG A 184 5.14 9.64 2.52
C ARG A 184 4.22 9.94 3.69
N GLY A 185 4.01 8.96 4.55
CA GLY A 185 3.23 9.13 5.78
C GLY A 185 1.94 8.33 5.80
N LEU A 186 1.01 8.77 6.61
CA LEU A 186 -0.33 8.20 6.66
C LEU A 186 -1.33 9.16 6.04
N TYR A 187 -2.06 8.68 5.06
CA TYR A 187 -3.11 9.42 4.39
C TYR A 187 -4.47 8.93 4.85
N LYS A 188 -5.41 9.88 5.04
CA LYS A 188 -6.82 9.61 5.35
C LYS A 188 -7.71 10.24 4.30
N SER A 189 -8.72 9.51 3.86
CA SER A 189 -9.86 10.02 3.10
C SER A 189 -11.12 9.90 3.96
N VAL A 190 -12.07 10.81 3.71
CA VAL A 190 -13.43 10.80 4.30
C VAL A 190 -14.51 10.94 3.21
N ASP A 191 -14.13 10.75 1.96
CA ASP A 191 -14.98 10.94 0.79
C ASP A 191 -14.87 9.80 -0.25
N GLY A 192 -14.53 8.59 0.22
CA GLY A 192 -14.37 7.41 -0.61
C GLY A 192 -13.11 7.45 -1.49
N GLY A 193 -12.05 8.07 -1.00
CA GLY A 193 -10.75 8.14 -1.69
C GLY A 193 -10.66 9.21 -2.78
N LYS A 194 -11.62 10.12 -2.88
CA LYS A 194 -11.58 11.22 -3.87
C LYS A 194 -10.53 12.26 -3.50
N THR A 195 -10.37 12.52 -2.20
CA THR A 195 -9.32 13.39 -1.66
C THR A 195 -8.58 12.72 -0.51
N TRP A 196 -7.31 13.09 -0.34
CA TRP A 196 -6.42 12.54 0.67
C TRP A 196 -5.79 13.63 1.52
N LYS A 197 -5.85 13.49 2.84
CA LYS A 197 -5.17 14.33 3.81
C LYS A 197 -4.01 13.53 4.42
N ASN A 198 -2.78 14.05 4.39
CA ASN A 198 -1.68 13.47 5.16
C ASN A 198 -1.89 13.83 6.64
N THR A 199 -2.16 12.83 7.47
CA THR A 199 -2.45 13.02 8.91
C THR A 199 -1.27 12.63 9.80
N LEU A 200 -0.26 11.92 9.26
CA LEU A 200 0.98 11.61 9.96
C LEU A 200 2.17 11.80 9.02
N GLU A 201 2.71 13.01 9.02
CA GLU A 201 3.93 13.37 8.33
C GLU A 201 5.07 13.49 9.35
N ILE A 202 6.24 12.88 9.08
CA ILE A 202 7.38 12.87 9.98
C ILE A 202 8.54 13.69 9.41
N ASN A 203 9.08 13.27 8.28
CA ASN A 203 10.10 13.99 7.52
C ASN A 203 10.21 13.42 6.09
N GLU A 204 11.04 14.05 5.25
CA GLU A 204 11.22 13.70 3.84
C GLU A 204 11.74 12.27 3.57
N TRP A 205 12.24 11.56 4.57
CA TRP A 205 12.80 10.21 4.46
C TRP A 205 11.95 9.14 5.15
N THR A 206 10.90 9.55 5.88
CA THR A 206 10.13 8.64 6.74
C THR A 206 8.71 8.49 6.24
N GLY A 207 8.32 7.27 5.89
CA GLY A 207 6.95 6.90 5.58
C GLY A 207 6.33 6.03 6.68
N VAL A 208 5.12 5.52 6.42
CA VAL A 208 4.44 4.56 7.29
C VAL A 208 4.50 3.18 6.64
N THR A 209 4.97 2.17 7.38
CA THR A 209 5.17 0.81 6.88
C THR A 209 4.12 -0.17 7.35
N ASP A 210 3.45 0.12 8.46
CA ASP A 210 2.39 -0.75 8.99
C ASP A 210 1.31 0.06 9.71
N LEU A 211 0.09 -0.46 9.71
CA LEU A 211 -1.09 0.18 10.29
C LEU A 211 -2.05 -0.88 10.78
N VAL A 212 -2.50 -0.77 12.02
CA VAL A 212 -3.55 -1.62 12.58
C VAL A 212 -4.63 -0.78 13.25
N ILE A 213 -5.86 -1.27 13.20
CA ILE A 213 -7.04 -0.66 13.80
C ILE A 213 -7.52 -1.51 14.97
N ASP A 214 -7.99 -0.89 16.03
CA ASP A 214 -8.63 -1.59 17.14
C ASP A 214 -9.95 -2.20 16.65
N PRO A 215 -10.12 -3.53 16.71
CA PRO A 215 -11.30 -4.21 16.20
C PRO A 215 -12.59 -3.87 16.96
N THR A 216 -12.48 -3.26 18.15
CA THR A 216 -13.63 -2.88 19.00
C THR A 216 -13.93 -1.38 18.97
N ASN A 217 -12.96 -0.56 18.51
CA ASN A 217 -13.11 0.88 18.42
C ASN A 217 -12.32 1.47 17.24
N PRO A 218 -12.96 1.73 16.10
CA PRO A 218 -12.29 2.20 14.89
C PRO A 218 -11.69 3.62 15.00
N ASN A 219 -11.94 4.35 16.08
CA ASN A 219 -11.25 5.60 16.37
C ASN A 219 -9.83 5.39 16.91
N ILE A 220 -9.50 4.18 17.33
CA ILE A 220 -8.16 3.84 17.83
C ILE A 220 -7.37 3.13 16.73
N LEU A 221 -6.26 3.76 16.31
CA LEU A 221 -5.35 3.20 15.33
C LEU A 221 -3.91 3.26 15.86
N TYR A 222 -3.10 2.34 15.37
CA TYR A 222 -1.67 2.30 15.65
C TYR A 222 -0.91 2.22 14.33
N ALA A 223 0.14 3.03 14.19
CA ALA A 223 0.96 3.11 13.00
C ALA A 223 2.44 2.92 13.34
N ALA A 224 3.15 2.23 12.45
CA ALA A 224 4.60 2.10 12.50
C ALA A 224 5.21 2.93 11.38
N SER A 225 6.00 3.95 11.71
CA SER A 225 6.78 4.67 10.73
C SER A 225 8.10 3.97 10.45
N TRP A 226 8.67 4.24 9.28
CA TRP A 226 9.96 3.70 8.87
C TRP A 226 10.76 4.73 8.08
N GLN A 227 11.89 5.13 8.63
CA GLN A 227 12.87 5.95 7.92
C GLN A 227 13.76 5.03 7.09
N LYS A 228 13.70 5.19 5.76
CA LYS A 228 14.49 4.38 4.84
C LYS A 228 15.04 5.22 3.69
N HIS A 229 16.23 4.87 3.26
CA HIS A 229 16.90 5.46 2.11
C HIS A 229 17.81 4.45 1.45
N ARG A 230 17.87 4.47 0.13
CA ARG A 230 18.80 3.66 -0.62
C ARG A 230 19.54 4.48 -1.66
N ASN A 231 20.81 4.18 -1.84
CA ASN A 231 21.59 4.56 -3.00
C ASN A 231 22.40 3.36 -3.52
N VAL A 232 23.22 3.55 -4.56
CA VAL A 232 24.00 2.48 -5.17
C VAL A 232 24.94 1.80 -4.16
N ALA A 233 25.50 2.57 -3.23
CA ALA A 233 26.49 2.08 -2.26
C ALA A 233 25.88 1.54 -0.97
N ALA A 234 24.73 2.07 -0.52
CA ALA A 234 24.23 1.80 0.82
C ALA A 234 22.70 1.65 0.87
N LEU A 235 22.25 0.87 1.86
CA LEU A 235 20.87 0.87 2.36
C LEU A 235 20.88 1.39 3.79
N ILE A 236 20.13 2.48 4.02
CA ILE A 236 19.81 2.98 5.35
C ILE A 236 18.39 2.51 5.66
N GLY A 237 18.29 1.51 6.54
CA GLY A 237 17.02 0.83 6.86
C GLY A 237 16.44 1.21 8.22
N GLY A 238 16.83 2.36 8.75
CA GLY A 238 16.33 2.87 10.02
C GLY A 238 16.80 4.29 10.29
N GLY A 239 16.25 4.92 11.34
CA GLY A 239 16.63 6.27 11.69
C GLY A 239 15.74 6.88 12.76
N PRO A 240 16.00 8.16 13.16
CA PRO A 240 15.26 8.84 14.23
C PRO A 240 13.77 9.06 13.90
N GLY A 241 13.39 8.99 12.63
CA GLY A 241 12.00 9.07 12.20
C GLY A 241 11.20 7.78 12.41
N THR A 242 11.88 6.64 12.64
CA THR A 242 11.18 5.38 12.91
C THR A 242 10.63 5.33 14.33
N ALA A 243 9.33 5.07 14.46
CA ALA A 243 8.63 5.05 15.74
C ALA A 243 7.26 4.36 15.64
N LEU A 244 6.66 4.13 16.80
CA LEU A 244 5.27 3.73 16.93
C LEU A 244 4.40 4.94 17.31
N TYR A 245 3.23 5.01 16.71
CA TYR A 245 2.25 6.07 16.94
C TYR A 245 0.88 5.50 17.25
N LYS A 246 0.09 6.25 18.01
CA LYS A 246 -1.31 5.96 18.33
C LYS A 246 -2.17 7.16 18.00
N SER A 247 -3.31 6.91 17.39
CA SER A 247 -4.44 7.84 17.27
C SER A 247 -5.59 7.36 18.15
N VAL A 248 -6.38 8.29 18.65
CA VAL A 248 -7.64 8.03 19.40
C VAL A 248 -8.82 8.81 18.83
N ASP A 249 -8.63 9.43 17.69
CA ASP A 249 -9.58 10.31 17.00
C ASP A 249 -9.80 9.91 15.53
N GLY A 250 -9.69 8.61 15.24
CA GLY A 250 -9.89 8.09 13.89
C GLY A 250 -8.78 8.50 12.92
N GLY A 251 -7.56 8.70 13.43
CA GLY A 251 -6.39 9.02 12.59
C GLY A 251 -6.27 10.50 12.20
N GLU A 252 -6.96 11.42 12.89
CA GLU A 252 -6.80 12.86 12.65
C GLU A 252 -5.52 13.40 13.28
N SER A 253 -5.16 12.89 14.47
CA SER A 253 -3.93 13.23 15.15
C SER A 253 -3.23 11.99 15.74
N TRP A 254 -1.91 12.11 15.95
CA TRP A 254 -1.06 11.00 16.32
C TRP A 254 -0.10 11.35 17.44
N SER A 255 0.00 10.48 18.42
CA SER A 255 0.94 10.58 19.55
C SER A 255 1.96 9.46 19.50
N LYS A 256 3.24 9.77 19.70
CA LYS A 256 4.32 8.79 19.76
C LYS A 256 4.22 7.94 21.01
N ILE A 257 4.31 6.62 20.88
CA ILE A 257 4.11 5.65 21.96
C ILE A 257 5.34 4.74 22.19
N ASN A 258 6.53 5.31 22.26
CA ASN A 258 7.80 4.57 22.32
C ASN A 258 8.29 4.26 23.76
N LYS A 259 7.50 4.47 24.81
CA LYS A 259 7.91 4.20 26.19
C LYS A 259 8.23 2.71 26.38
N GLY A 260 9.48 2.41 26.78
CA GLY A 260 9.97 1.03 26.93
C GLY A 260 10.66 0.44 25.69
N LEU A 261 10.60 1.11 24.54
CA LEU A 261 11.40 0.75 23.38
C LEU A 261 12.83 1.29 23.48
N PRO A 262 13.80 0.73 22.72
CA PRO A 262 15.16 1.25 22.66
C PRO A 262 15.22 2.72 22.26
N LYS A 263 16.19 3.44 22.82
CA LYS A 263 16.45 4.85 22.48
C LYS A 263 17.34 5.02 21.25
N SER A 264 17.94 3.94 20.77
CA SER A 264 18.70 3.90 19.50
C SER A 264 17.77 4.06 18.31
N ASN A 265 18.35 4.33 17.13
CA ASN A 265 17.60 4.28 15.89
C ASN A 265 16.95 2.91 15.69
N LEU A 266 15.69 2.91 15.29
CA LEU A 266 14.92 1.73 14.96
C LEU A 266 14.89 1.54 13.45
N GLY A 267 14.88 0.28 13.01
CA GLY A 267 14.66 -0.12 11.62
C GLY A 267 13.18 -0.43 11.36
N LYS A 268 12.90 -1.32 10.38
CA LYS A 268 11.51 -1.69 10.04
C LYS A 268 10.79 -2.30 11.25
N ILE A 269 9.54 -1.95 11.41
CA ILE A 269 8.66 -2.44 12.47
C ILE A 269 7.47 -3.16 11.83
N GLY A 270 7.25 -4.42 12.22
CA GLY A 270 5.98 -5.11 12.03
C GLY A 270 5.13 -4.95 13.27
N LEU A 271 3.87 -4.60 13.10
CA LEU A 271 2.94 -4.27 14.18
C LEU A 271 1.70 -5.16 14.10
N ALA A 272 1.29 -5.72 15.24
CA ALA A 272 0.04 -6.47 15.34
C ALA A 272 -0.73 -6.06 16.59
N ILE A 273 -2.06 -6.08 16.50
CA ILE A 273 -2.99 -5.96 17.62
C ILE A 273 -3.64 -7.31 17.85
N SER A 274 -3.84 -7.70 19.11
CA SER A 274 -4.59 -8.92 19.42
C SER A 274 -6.08 -8.73 19.13
N PRO A 275 -6.69 -9.54 18.24
CA PRO A 275 -8.13 -9.44 18.01
C PRO A 275 -8.96 -9.88 19.24
N MET A 276 -8.38 -10.70 20.12
CA MET A 276 -9.06 -11.24 21.30
C MET A 276 -8.97 -10.29 22.50
N GLU A 277 -7.89 -9.51 22.58
CA GLU A 277 -7.63 -8.54 23.65
C GLU A 277 -6.98 -7.30 23.05
N PRO A 278 -7.75 -6.31 22.54
CA PRO A 278 -7.22 -5.15 21.82
C PRO A 278 -6.31 -4.21 22.63
N THR A 279 -6.27 -4.37 23.94
CA THR A 279 -5.28 -3.68 24.79
C THR A 279 -3.87 -4.23 24.61
N VAL A 280 -3.74 -5.42 23.99
CA VAL A 280 -2.47 -6.11 23.75
C VAL A 280 -2.00 -5.88 22.32
N LEU A 281 -0.78 -5.35 22.22
CA LEU A 281 -0.08 -5.10 20.94
C LEU A 281 1.26 -5.82 20.95
N TYR A 282 1.69 -6.20 19.76
CA TYR A 282 3.00 -6.81 19.50
C TYR A 282 3.73 -6.00 18.45
N ALA A 283 5.04 -5.84 18.62
CA ALA A 283 5.90 -5.16 17.65
C ALA A 283 7.19 -5.96 17.46
N ALA A 284 7.46 -6.34 16.22
CA ALA A 284 8.74 -6.90 15.83
C ALA A 284 9.60 -5.76 15.26
N ILE A 285 10.71 -5.43 15.91
CA ILE A 285 11.49 -4.22 15.63
C ILE A 285 12.90 -4.61 15.17
N GLU A 286 13.29 -4.12 14.00
CA GLU A 286 14.68 -4.17 13.56
C GLU A 286 15.53 -3.21 14.37
N LEU A 287 16.68 -3.68 14.81
CA LEU A 287 17.71 -2.92 15.51
C LEU A 287 19.00 -2.91 14.69
N ASP A 288 20.00 -2.19 15.17
CA ASP A 288 21.28 -2.05 14.50
C ASP A 288 21.98 -3.39 14.25
N HIS A 289 22.78 -3.47 13.18
CA HIS A 289 23.54 -4.65 12.76
C HIS A 289 22.70 -5.93 12.54
N ARG A 290 21.51 -5.81 11.93
CA ARG A 290 20.58 -6.93 11.67
C ARG A 290 20.10 -7.65 12.94
N LYS A 291 20.24 -7.02 14.09
CA LYS A 291 19.59 -7.45 15.32
C LYS A 291 18.13 -7.05 15.29
N GLY A 292 17.37 -7.59 16.21
CA GLY A 292 15.99 -7.21 16.39
C GLY A 292 15.48 -7.71 17.71
N ALA A 293 14.25 -7.38 18.01
CA ALA A 293 13.56 -7.86 19.18
C ALA A 293 12.05 -7.79 18.98
N VAL A 294 11.34 -8.66 19.66
CA VAL A 294 9.89 -8.60 19.77
C VAL A 294 9.53 -7.94 21.09
N TYR A 295 8.62 -6.98 21.00
CA TYR A 295 8.06 -6.23 22.13
C TYR A 295 6.58 -6.49 22.24
N ARG A 296 6.06 -6.45 23.48
CA ARG A 296 4.62 -6.57 23.78
C ARG A 296 4.19 -5.40 24.66
N SER A 297 3.06 -4.81 24.33
CA SER A 297 2.32 -3.89 25.20
C SER A 297 1.06 -4.57 25.68
N SER A 298 0.68 -4.39 26.94
CA SER A 298 -0.61 -4.86 27.51
C SER A 298 -1.46 -3.70 28.03
N ASN A 299 -1.19 -2.50 27.55
CA ASN A 299 -1.88 -1.28 27.97
C ASN A 299 -2.10 -0.32 26.79
N SER A 300 -2.50 -0.87 25.63
CA SER A 300 -2.83 -0.09 24.44
C SER A 300 -1.69 0.83 23.97
N GLY A 301 -0.44 0.34 24.02
CA GLY A 301 0.74 1.09 23.62
C GLY A 301 1.28 2.08 24.67
N GLY A 302 0.70 2.13 25.87
CA GLY A 302 1.16 3.02 26.93
C GLY A 302 2.59 2.73 27.41
N SER A 303 3.03 1.47 27.30
CA SER A 303 4.42 1.05 27.48
C SER A 303 4.68 -0.30 26.82
N TRP A 304 5.95 -0.56 26.50
CA TRP A 304 6.42 -1.76 25.83
C TRP A 304 7.42 -2.52 26.68
N SER A 305 7.31 -3.83 26.70
CA SER A 305 8.25 -4.76 27.33
C SER A 305 8.89 -5.65 26.27
N LYS A 306 10.21 -5.79 26.32
CA LYS A 306 10.93 -6.72 25.47
C LYS A 306 10.59 -8.15 25.84
N MET A 307 10.22 -8.96 24.84
CA MET A 307 9.87 -10.36 25.02
C MET A 307 11.03 -11.29 24.65
N SER A 308 11.66 -11.06 23.49
CA SER A 308 12.78 -11.85 22.99
C SER A 308 13.68 -11.05 22.06
N ASP A 309 14.86 -11.61 21.73
CA ASP A 309 15.75 -11.09 20.69
C ASP A 309 15.43 -11.67 19.29
N THR A 310 14.22 -12.15 19.09
CA THR A 310 13.80 -12.74 17.81
C THR A 310 13.70 -11.66 16.74
N VAL A 311 14.18 -11.97 15.55
CA VAL A 311 14.20 -11.09 14.39
C VAL A 311 14.04 -11.93 13.13
N SER A 312 13.43 -11.34 12.10
CA SER A 312 13.39 -11.95 10.78
C SER A 312 14.81 -12.10 10.22
N GLY A 313 15.15 -13.30 9.79
CA GLY A 313 16.46 -13.64 9.25
C GLY A 313 16.58 -13.44 7.74
N GLY A 314 17.43 -14.25 7.11
CA GLY A 314 17.63 -14.22 5.66
C GLY A 314 18.30 -12.93 5.18
N THR A 315 17.63 -12.20 4.29
CA THR A 315 18.13 -10.92 3.75
C THR A 315 18.12 -9.78 4.76
N GLY A 316 17.38 -9.94 5.86
CA GLY A 316 17.25 -8.99 6.97
C GLY A 316 15.81 -8.51 7.18
N PRO A 317 15.54 -7.90 8.34
CA PRO A 317 14.19 -7.47 8.71
C PRO A 317 13.55 -6.45 7.76
N HIS A 318 14.35 -5.63 7.09
CA HIS A 318 13.86 -4.69 6.07
C HIS A 318 13.15 -5.36 4.89
N TYR A 319 13.34 -6.67 4.71
CA TYR A 319 12.74 -7.45 3.63
C TYR A 319 11.49 -8.20 4.11
N TYR A 320 11.48 -8.67 5.34
CA TYR A 320 10.35 -9.33 6.02
C TYR A 320 9.74 -8.41 7.07
N GLN A 321 9.51 -8.88 8.25
CA GLN A 321 9.10 -8.17 9.47
C GLN A 321 7.59 -7.95 9.62
N GLU A 322 6.76 -8.45 8.72
CA GLU A 322 5.32 -8.46 8.90
C GLU A 322 4.99 -9.39 10.09
N LEU A 323 4.13 -8.87 10.99
CA LEU A 323 3.72 -9.55 12.22
C LEU A 323 2.19 -9.71 12.22
N VAL A 324 1.70 -10.91 12.54
CA VAL A 324 0.28 -11.20 12.55
C VAL A 324 -0.10 -11.87 13.87
N ALA A 325 -1.13 -11.34 14.53
CA ALA A 325 -1.70 -11.98 15.73
C ALA A 325 -2.84 -12.92 15.36
N SER A 326 -2.89 -14.07 16.00
CA SER A 326 -3.95 -15.05 15.77
C SER A 326 -5.31 -14.54 16.26
N PRO A 327 -6.38 -14.66 15.46
CA PRO A 327 -7.74 -14.43 15.93
C PRO A 327 -8.31 -15.62 16.74
N HIS A 328 -7.63 -16.78 16.74
CA HIS A 328 -8.13 -18.02 17.31
C HIS A 328 -7.45 -18.41 18.62
N LYS A 329 -6.27 -17.84 18.93
CA LYS A 329 -5.53 -18.14 20.14
C LYS A 329 -4.82 -16.89 20.66
N PHE A 330 -5.15 -16.51 21.90
CA PHE A 330 -4.51 -15.37 22.57
C PHE A 330 -3.00 -15.61 22.76
N ASP A 331 -2.22 -14.53 22.63
CA ASP A 331 -0.75 -14.53 22.68
C ASP A 331 -0.06 -15.41 21.60
N MET A 332 -0.80 -15.90 20.60
CA MET A 332 -0.22 -16.57 19.45
C MET A 332 0.04 -15.57 18.33
N ILE A 333 1.31 -15.45 17.93
CA ILE A 333 1.75 -14.51 16.88
C ILE A 333 2.64 -15.20 15.86
N TYR A 334 2.61 -14.67 14.64
CA TYR A 334 3.35 -15.16 13.47
C TYR A 334 4.23 -14.04 12.94
N LEU A 335 5.54 -14.27 12.89
CA LEU A 335 6.50 -13.34 12.30
C LEU A 335 6.94 -13.87 10.94
N MET A 336 6.68 -13.07 9.89
CA MET A 336 7.07 -13.40 8.53
C MET A 336 8.57 -13.44 8.39
N ASN A 337 9.06 -14.44 7.67
CA ASN A 337 10.48 -14.75 7.51
C ASN A 337 10.65 -15.76 6.36
N VAL A 338 11.89 -16.18 6.06
CA VAL A 338 12.16 -17.30 5.15
C VAL A 338 11.27 -18.50 5.48
N ARG A 339 11.21 -18.90 6.75
CA ARG A 339 10.15 -19.77 7.30
C ARG A 339 9.42 -19.01 8.39
N VAL A 340 8.10 -19.11 8.40
CA VAL A 340 7.29 -18.42 9.42
C VAL A 340 7.74 -18.83 10.81
N LEU A 341 8.00 -17.83 11.65
CA LEU A 341 8.28 -18.01 13.06
C LEU A 341 6.98 -17.86 13.85
N VAL A 342 6.71 -18.82 14.75
CA VAL A 342 5.49 -18.88 15.53
C VAL A 342 5.84 -18.78 17.02
N SER A 343 5.14 -17.91 17.72
CA SER A 343 5.15 -17.84 19.19
C SER A 343 3.76 -18.13 19.71
N GLU A 344 3.68 -18.85 20.81
CA GLU A 344 2.42 -19.16 21.54
C GLU A 344 2.37 -18.52 22.94
N ASP A 345 3.35 -17.67 23.25
CA ASP A 345 3.56 -17.09 24.58
C ASP A 345 3.81 -15.57 24.53
N GLY A 346 3.23 -14.92 23.51
CA GLY A 346 3.29 -13.48 23.34
C GLY A 346 4.65 -12.94 22.92
N GLY A 347 5.45 -13.77 22.24
CA GLY A 347 6.74 -13.37 21.67
C GLY A 347 7.95 -13.68 22.55
N LYS A 348 7.80 -14.45 23.63
CA LYS A 348 8.94 -14.86 24.49
C LYS A 348 9.79 -15.93 23.82
N THR A 349 9.15 -16.94 23.24
CA THR A 349 9.81 -18.01 22.51
C THR A 349 9.23 -18.15 21.10
N PHE A 350 10.06 -18.60 20.16
CA PHE A 350 9.65 -18.83 18.78
C PHE A 350 10.14 -20.18 18.28
N TYR A 351 9.33 -20.84 17.50
CA TYR A 351 9.71 -22.01 16.73
C TYR A 351 9.40 -21.79 15.24
N THR A 352 10.08 -22.56 14.40
CA THR A 352 9.84 -22.49 12.95
C THR A 352 8.65 -23.35 12.55
N MET A 353 7.70 -22.79 11.83
CA MET A 353 6.57 -23.53 11.28
C MET A 353 7.04 -24.55 10.23
N THR A 354 6.42 -25.74 10.22
CA THR A 354 6.66 -26.73 9.18
C THR A 354 5.98 -26.32 7.88
N GLU A 355 6.74 -26.16 6.80
CA GLU A 355 6.30 -25.65 5.51
C GLU A 355 6.74 -26.57 4.36
N SER A 356 6.29 -27.82 4.37
CA SER A 356 6.72 -28.83 3.37
C SER A 356 5.98 -28.71 2.02
N GLN A 357 4.86 -27.97 1.97
CA GLN A 357 3.96 -27.93 0.80
C GLN A 357 3.99 -26.60 0.04
N LYS A 358 4.87 -25.66 0.39
CA LYS A 358 5.01 -24.38 -0.28
C LYS A 358 6.47 -23.92 -0.33
N HIS A 359 6.74 -22.94 -1.19
CA HIS A 359 8.03 -22.25 -1.20
C HIS A 359 8.24 -21.51 0.13
N SER A 360 9.48 -21.43 0.58
CA SER A 360 9.90 -20.50 1.66
C SER A 360 9.76 -19.03 1.22
N ASP A 361 10.15 -18.10 2.06
CA ASP A 361 10.02 -16.64 1.84
C ASP A 361 8.58 -16.14 1.97
N ASN A 362 8.16 -15.91 3.22
CA ASN A 362 6.81 -15.53 3.58
C ASN A 362 6.72 -14.02 3.79
N HIS A 363 5.74 -13.37 3.15
CA HIS A 363 5.48 -11.94 3.27
C HIS A 363 4.06 -11.61 3.72
N SER A 364 3.14 -12.56 3.66
CA SER A 364 1.76 -12.36 4.09
C SER A 364 1.20 -13.61 4.73
N LEU A 365 0.34 -13.41 5.70
CA LEU A 365 -0.49 -14.44 6.35
C LEU A 365 -1.85 -13.82 6.64
N THR A 366 -2.91 -14.53 6.29
CA THR A 366 -4.27 -14.16 6.63
C THR A 366 -5.03 -15.36 7.18
N PHE A 367 -6.05 -15.11 7.96
CA PHE A 367 -6.90 -16.13 8.55
C PHE A 367 -8.27 -16.11 7.89
N LYS A 368 -8.88 -17.29 7.78
CA LYS A 368 -10.33 -17.41 7.60
C LYS A 368 -11.03 -17.07 8.92
N ALA A 369 -12.29 -16.69 8.82
CA ALA A 369 -13.07 -16.35 10.01
C ALA A 369 -13.34 -17.56 10.90
N ASN A 370 -13.35 -18.78 10.35
CA ASN A 370 -13.62 -20.04 11.04
C ASN A 370 -12.43 -21.00 10.99
#